data_20ed6ce8b7b8ef7bcb37c32a073ec3cc
#
_entry.id   20ed6ce8b7b8ef7bcb37c32a073ec3cc
#
_cell.length_a   1.000
_cell.length_b   1.000
_cell.length_c   1.000
_cell.angle_alpha   90.00
_cell.angle_beta   90.00
_cell.angle_gamma   90.00
#
_symmetry.space_group_name_H-M   'P 1'
#
loop_
_entity.id
_entity.type
_entity.pdbx_description
1 polymer ?
#
loop_
_entity_poly.entity_id
_entity_poly.type
_entity_poly.pdbx_seq_one_letter_code
_entity_poly.pdbx_strand_id
1 'polypeptide(L)'
;MPRSEANHFVDELLETSATVYGLKDRRSPGIWFLPGEQKEVAHYIANQTGGEYLEVMPETYAKGLEDILQQLHFRYELGFVPENLDGKRHKLIVKLADLVKNQHKGVRLRYRAGYVPTVLQTR
;
A
#
# COMPACT_ATOMS: atom_id res chain seq x y z
N MET A 1 -7.39 -16.65 -2.40
CA MET A 1 -8.01 -15.54 -3.17
C MET A 1 -7.39 -15.48 -4.55
N PRO A 2 -8.16 -15.72 -5.60
CA PRO A 2 -7.64 -15.56 -6.96
C PRO A 2 -7.19 -14.12 -7.23
N ARG A 3 -6.23 -13.94 -8.12
CA ARG A 3 -5.67 -12.60 -8.44
C ARG A 3 -6.74 -11.61 -8.94
N SER A 4 -7.76 -12.12 -9.62
CA SER A 4 -8.91 -11.30 -10.06
C SER A 4 -9.71 -10.71 -8.91
N GLU A 5 -9.96 -11.49 -7.86
CA GLU A 5 -10.63 -11.00 -6.65
C GLU A 5 -9.76 -10.01 -5.87
N ALA A 6 -8.46 -10.29 -5.78
CA ALA A 6 -7.51 -9.37 -5.17
C ALA A 6 -7.47 -8.03 -5.90
N ASN A 7 -7.53 -8.03 -7.23
CA ASN A 7 -7.60 -6.81 -8.03
C ASN A 7 -8.87 -6.02 -7.77
N HIS A 8 -10.01 -6.69 -7.70
CA HIS A 8 -11.28 -6.04 -7.40
C HIS A 8 -11.25 -5.39 -6.01
N PHE A 9 -10.74 -6.11 -5.02
CA PHE A 9 -10.58 -5.60 -3.66
C PHE A 9 -9.62 -4.39 -3.61
N VAL A 10 -8.51 -4.43 -4.37
CA VAL A 10 -7.59 -3.29 -4.49
C VAL A 10 -8.30 -2.09 -5.14
N ASP A 11 -9.11 -2.29 -6.15
CA ASP A 11 -9.88 -1.20 -6.78
C ASP A 11 -10.79 -0.51 -5.77
N GLU A 12 -11.52 -1.28 -4.94
CA GLU A 12 -12.35 -0.74 -3.87
C GLU A 12 -11.53 0.05 -2.84
N LEU A 13 -10.35 -0.45 -2.46
CA LEU A 13 -9.44 0.26 -1.56
C LEU A 13 -8.89 1.55 -2.19
N LEU A 14 -8.63 1.55 -3.49
CA LEU A 14 -8.13 2.73 -4.21
C LEU A 14 -9.18 3.81 -4.40
N GLU A 15 -10.47 3.48 -4.33
CA GLU A 15 -11.57 4.45 -4.27
C GLU A 15 -11.62 5.20 -2.94
N THR A 16 -11.03 4.61 -1.90
CA THR A 16 -10.91 5.21 -0.58
C THR A 16 -9.51 5.77 -0.37
N SER A 17 -9.29 6.47 0.73
CA SER A 17 -7.96 6.88 1.16
C SER A 17 -7.25 5.85 2.04
N ALA A 18 -7.75 4.62 2.10
CA ALA A 18 -7.19 3.57 2.93
C ALA A 18 -5.81 3.12 2.43
N THR A 19 -4.90 2.92 3.37
CA THR A 19 -3.58 2.33 3.15
C THR A 19 -3.48 1.08 4.01
N VAL A 20 -3.07 -0.03 3.42
CA VAL A 20 -3.00 -1.32 4.11
C VAL A 20 -1.57 -1.61 4.55
N TYR A 21 -1.40 -1.85 5.83
CA TYR A 21 -0.17 -2.37 6.41
C TYR A 21 -0.41 -3.76 6.96
N GLY A 22 0.46 -4.69 6.62
CA GLY A 22 0.46 -6.04 7.16
C GLY A 22 1.62 -6.24 8.11
N LEU A 23 1.35 -6.78 9.28
CA LEU A 23 2.38 -7.15 10.25
C LEU A 23 2.13 -8.59 10.69
N LYS A 24 3.10 -9.45 10.45
CA LYS A 24 2.99 -10.86 10.69
C LYS A 24 4.12 -11.38 11.55
N ASP A 25 3.77 -12.19 12.54
CA ASP A 25 4.72 -12.96 13.31
C ASP A 25 5.21 -14.18 12.50
N ARG A 26 6.52 -14.27 12.29
CA ARG A 26 7.16 -15.38 11.58
C ARG A 26 6.92 -16.74 12.23
N ARG A 27 6.70 -16.78 13.54
CA ARG A 27 6.49 -18.00 14.30
C ARG A 27 5.04 -18.43 14.40
N SER A 28 4.10 -17.62 13.88
CA SER A 28 2.69 -17.94 13.96
C SER A 28 2.37 -19.22 13.19
N PRO A 29 1.86 -20.27 13.85
CA PRO A 29 1.60 -21.55 13.20
C PRO A 29 0.50 -21.48 12.13
N GLY A 30 -0.32 -20.48 12.14
CA GLY A 30 -1.37 -20.28 11.14
C GLY A 30 -0.89 -20.13 9.71
N ILE A 31 0.42 -19.98 9.51
CA ILE A 31 1.05 -19.78 8.20
C ILE A 31 1.27 -21.07 7.44
N TRP A 32 1.46 -22.15 8.15
CA TRP A 32 1.71 -23.46 7.54
C TRP A 32 0.53 -23.95 6.72
N PHE A 33 -0.64 -23.39 6.95
CA PHE A 33 -1.88 -23.71 6.25
C PHE A 33 -2.30 -22.68 5.20
N LEU A 34 -1.58 -21.56 5.11
CA LEU A 34 -1.84 -20.58 4.07
C LEU A 34 -1.01 -20.95 2.84
N PRO A 35 -1.65 -21.23 1.70
CA PRO A 35 -0.94 -21.36 0.44
C PRO A 35 -0.06 -20.13 0.18
N GLY A 36 1.11 -20.33 -0.42
CA GLY A 36 2.02 -19.22 -0.77
C GLY A 36 1.34 -18.06 -1.48
N GLU A 37 0.30 -18.35 -2.26
CA GLU A 37 -0.55 -17.36 -2.92
C GLU A 37 -1.17 -16.32 -1.97
N GLN A 38 -1.54 -16.69 -0.76
CA GLN A 38 -2.15 -15.74 0.19
C GLN A 38 -1.14 -14.73 0.74
N LYS A 39 0.11 -15.15 0.92
CA LYS A 39 1.19 -14.25 1.29
C LYS A 39 1.46 -13.24 0.17
N GLU A 40 1.51 -13.70 -1.05
CA GLU A 40 1.70 -12.84 -2.23
C GLU A 40 0.56 -11.84 -2.38
N VAL A 41 -0.67 -12.26 -2.13
CA VAL A 41 -1.85 -11.39 -2.15
C VAL A 41 -1.75 -10.30 -1.08
N ALA A 42 -1.35 -10.62 0.14
CA ALA A 42 -1.17 -9.65 1.21
C ALA A 42 -0.10 -8.60 0.88
N HIS A 43 1.04 -9.03 0.35
CA HIS A 43 2.08 -8.13 -0.17
C HIS A 43 1.56 -7.24 -1.30
N TYR A 44 0.83 -7.83 -2.23
CA TYR A 44 0.26 -7.12 -3.35
C TYR A 44 -0.69 -6.01 -2.91
N ILE A 45 -1.64 -6.33 -2.03
CA ILE A 45 -2.61 -5.35 -1.50
C ILE A 45 -1.90 -4.21 -0.77
N ALA A 46 -0.95 -4.53 0.11
CA ALA A 46 -0.18 -3.52 0.83
C ALA A 46 0.57 -2.59 -0.14
N ASN A 47 1.29 -3.15 -1.10
CA ASN A 47 2.04 -2.37 -2.08
C ASN A 47 1.15 -1.49 -2.97
N GLN A 48 -0.01 -2.00 -3.41
CA GLN A 48 -0.93 -1.25 -4.26
C GLN A 48 -1.54 -0.04 -3.54
N THR A 49 -1.72 -0.14 -2.24
CA THR A 49 -2.29 0.94 -1.41
C THR A 49 -1.24 1.90 -0.82
N GLY A 50 0.03 1.67 -1.10
CA GLY A 50 1.14 2.50 -0.59
C GLY A 50 1.59 2.14 0.82
N GLY A 51 1.13 1.02 1.35
CA GLY A 51 1.57 0.47 2.63
C GLY A 51 2.73 -0.52 2.52
N GLU A 52 2.88 -1.32 3.54
CA GLU A 52 3.96 -2.31 3.65
C GLU A 52 3.46 -3.58 4.34
N TYR A 53 4.03 -4.68 3.95
CA TYR A 53 3.83 -5.96 4.62
C TYR A 53 5.16 -6.43 5.23
N LEU A 54 5.18 -6.54 6.55
CA LEU A 54 6.38 -6.91 7.33
C LEU A 54 6.19 -8.25 8.02
N GLU A 55 7.21 -9.09 7.93
CA GLU A 55 7.32 -10.30 8.75
C GLU A 55 8.34 -10.05 9.87
N VAL A 56 7.90 -10.18 11.09
CA VAL A 56 8.71 -9.90 12.28
C VAL A 56 8.77 -11.11 13.22
N MET A 57 9.81 -11.17 14.03
CA MET A 57 9.87 -12.11 15.12
C MET A 57 8.98 -11.63 16.27
N PRO A 58 8.45 -12.54 17.12
CA PRO A 58 7.60 -12.13 18.25
C PRO A 58 8.23 -11.07 19.13
N GLU A 59 9.55 -11.15 19.35
CA GLU A 59 10.30 -10.22 20.21
C GLU A 59 10.41 -8.82 19.61
N THR A 60 10.27 -8.69 18.28
CA THR A 60 10.38 -7.42 17.55
C THR A 60 9.04 -6.92 17.01
N TYR A 61 7.94 -7.58 17.40
CA TYR A 61 6.59 -7.23 16.90
C TYR A 61 6.19 -5.79 17.26
N ALA A 62 6.40 -5.40 18.51
CA ALA A 62 6.11 -4.06 18.98
C ALA A 62 6.92 -2.99 18.23
N LYS A 63 8.20 -3.27 17.96
CA LYS A 63 9.06 -2.39 17.16
C LYS A 63 8.58 -2.27 15.72
N GLY A 64 8.17 -3.38 15.11
CA GLY A 64 7.59 -3.36 13.75
C GLY A 64 6.34 -2.49 13.67
N LEU A 65 5.46 -2.58 14.65
CA LEU A 65 4.29 -1.72 14.74
C LEU A 65 4.67 -0.24 14.95
N GLU A 66 5.63 0.04 15.81
CA GLU A 66 6.15 1.39 16.04
C GLU A 66 6.73 1.99 14.76
N ASP A 67 7.51 1.22 14.00
CA ASP A 67 8.08 1.66 12.73
C ASP A 67 6.99 2.03 11.71
N ILE A 68 5.90 1.25 11.65
CA ILE A 68 4.73 1.57 10.81
C ILE A 68 4.08 2.89 11.27
N LEU A 69 3.87 3.07 12.57
CA LEU A 69 3.28 4.28 13.12
C LEU A 69 4.16 5.52 12.84
N GLN A 70 5.48 5.38 12.93
CA GLN A 70 6.40 6.45 12.57
C GLN A 70 6.31 6.83 11.09
N GLN A 71 6.20 5.86 10.20
CA GLN A 71 6.02 6.11 8.77
C GLN A 71 4.77 6.95 8.50
N LEU A 72 3.70 6.73 9.25
CA LEU A 72 2.47 7.51 9.12
C LEU A 72 2.64 8.99 9.50
N HIS A 73 3.57 9.32 10.40
CA HIS A 73 3.87 10.70 10.78
C HIS A 73 4.61 11.49 9.69
N PHE A 74 5.33 10.79 8.81
CA PHE A 74 6.09 11.39 7.70
C PHE A 74 5.37 11.25 6.35
N ARG A 75 4.06 11.22 6.40
CA ARG A 75 3.23 11.07 5.21
C ARG A 75 2.92 12.42 4.58
N TYR A 76 3.04 12.49 3.27
CA TYR A 76 2.60 13.61 2.47
C TYR A 76 1.30 13.25 1.76
N GLU A 77 0.40 14.21 1.67
CA GLU A 77 -0.80 14.10 0.86
C GLU A 77 -0.63 14.95 -0.39
N LEU A 78 -0.75 14.33 -1.54
CA LEU A 78 -0.69 14.98 -2.83
C LEU A 78 -2.05 14.90 -3.50
N GLY A 79 -2.59 16.04 -3.86
CA GLY A 79 -3.87 16.13 -4.56
C GLY A 79 -3.68 16.49 -6.03
N PHE A 80 -4.54 15.93 -6.87
CA PHE A 80 -4.63 16.26 -8.28
C PHE A 80 -6.05 16.08 -8.80
N VAL A 81 -6.37 16.69 -9.92
CA VAL A 81 -7.67 16.54 -10.56
C VAL A 81 -7.53 15.55 -11.71
N PRO A 82 -8.24 14.40 -11.69
CA PRO A 82 -8.22 13.47 -12.80
C PRO A 82 -8.84 14.06 -14.05
N GLU A 83 -8.27 13.77 -15.21
CA GLU A 83 -8.81 14.23 -16.50
C GLU A 83 -10.11 13.49 -16.87
N ASN A 84 -10.18 12.19 -16.58
CA ASN A 84 -11.33 11.34 -16.87
C ASN A 84 -11.89 10.70 -15.60
N LEU A 85 -13.20 10.83 -15.41
CA LEU A 85 -13.94 10.20 -14.32
C LEU A 85 -14.62 8.91 -14.82
N ASP A 86 -13.82 7.95 -15.27
CA ASP A 86 -14.31 6.73 -15.92
C ASP A 86 -14.53 5.55 -14.96
N GLY A 87 -14.22 5.72 -13.67
CA GLY A 87 -14.36 4.67 -12.66
C GLY A 87 -13.39 3.49 -12.83
N LYS A 88 -12.38 3.64 -13.70
CA LYS A 88 -11.37 2.61 -13.94
C LYS A 88 -10.07 2.93 -13.21
N ARG A 89 -9.30 1.89 -12.91
CA ARG A 89 -7.98 2.07 -12.31
C ARG A 89 -7.01 2.72 -13.30
N HIS A 90 -6.38 3.80 -12.87
CA HIS A 90 -5.29 4.46 -13.56
C HIS A 90 -3.98 4.30 -12.77
N LYS A 91 -2.89 4.07 -13.48
CA LYS A 91 -1.57 3.96 -12.86
C LYS A 91 -1.10 5.32 -12.35
N LEU A 92 -0.59 5.34 -11.13
CA LEU A 92 0.02 6.49 -10.51
C LEU A 92 1.53 6.29 -10.42
N ILE A 93 2.30 7.28 -10.80
CA ILE A 93 3.76 7.28 -10.65
C ILE A 93 4.16 8.55 -9.93
N VAL A 94 4.81 8.38 -8.78
CA VAL A 94 5.38 9.47 -8.00
C VAL A 94 6.89 9.34 -8.03
N LYS A 95 7.58 10.41 -8.37
CA LYS A 95 9.04 10.44 -8.45
C LYS A 95 9.59 11.61 -7.63
N LEU A 96 10.74 11.41 -7.03
CA LEU A 96 11.52 12.52 -6.48
C LEU A 96 12.14 13.33 -7.61
N ALA A 97 12.20 14.66 -7.44
CA ALA A 97 12.98 15.51 -8.33
C ALA A 97 14.46 15.08 -8.31
N ASP A 98 15.13 15.15 -9.45
CA ASP A 98 16.52 14.67 -9.60
C ASP A 98 17.48 15.32 -8.59
N LEU A 99 17.30 16.60 -8.30
CA LEU A 99 18.10 17.31 -7.29
C LEU A 99 17.97 16.67 -5.91
N VAL A 100 16.74 16.38 -5.48
CA VAL A 100 16.46 15.76 -4.17
C VAL A 100 16.97 14.34 -4.14
N LYS A 101 16.79 13.57 -5.22
CA LYS A 101 17.28 12.20 -5.34
C LYS A 101 18.79 12.12 -5.23
N ASN A 102 19.52 13.08 -5.80
CA ASN A 102 20.98 13.15 -5.74
C ASN A 102 21.49 13.56 -4.36
N GLN A 103 20.76 14.43 -3.64
CA GLN A 103 21.12 14.88 -2.29
C GLN A 103 20.79 13.84 -1.21
N HIS A 104 19.78 13.01 -1.41
CA HIS A 104 19.29 12.04 -0.45
C HIS A 104 19.28 10.63 -1.04
N LYS A 105 20.48 10.08 -1.25
CA LYS A 105 20.63 8.70 -1.72
C LYS A 105 20.07 7.72 -0.70
N GLY A 106 19.30 6.74 -1.17
CA GLY A 106 18.68 5.71 -0.33
C GLY A 106 17.28 6.06 0.18
N VAL A 107 16.73 7.22 -0.16
CA VAL A 107 15.33 7.54 0.13
C VAL A 107 14.42 6.65 -0.71
N ARG A 108 13.47 6.00 -0.03
CA ARG A 108 12.43 5.21 -0.68
C ARG A 108 11.13 5.99 -0.66
N LEU A 109 10.46 6.03 -1.81
CA LEU A 109 9.09 6.51 -1.91
C LEU A 109 8.13 5.34 -1.84
N ARG A 110 7.13 5.47 -0.96
CA ARG A 110 5.98 4.59 -0.95
C ARG A 110 4.75 5.41 -1.30
N TYR A 111 4.03 4.95 -2.28
CA TYR A 111 2.83 5.63 -2.76
C TYR A 111 1.86 4.63 -3.34
N ARG A 112 0.64 5.03 -3.48
CA ARG A 112 -0.40 4.21 -4.10
C ARG A 112 -0.05 3.96 -5.56
N ALA A 113 -0.13 2.71 -5.98
CA ALA A 113 0.23 2.33 -7.36
C ALA A 113 -0.77 2.83 -8.40
N GLY A 114 -1.96 3.22 -7.98
CA GLY A 114 -3.00 3.70 -8.86
C GLY A 114 -4.09 4.46 -8.13
N TYR A 115 -5.03 4.95 -8.89
CA TYR A 115 -6.25 5.60 -8.40
C TYR A 115 -7.44 5.20 -9.27
N VAL A 116 -8.62 5.25 -8.68
CA VAL A 116 -9.89 5.03 -9.36
C VAL A 116 -10.68 6.34 -9.27
N PRO A 117 -10.77 7.12 -10.35
CA PRO A 117 -11.51 8.36 -10.32
C PRO A 117 -13.01 8.06 -10.30
N THR A 118 -13.68 8.51 -9.26
CA THR A 118 -15.12 8.37 -9.10
C THR A 118 -15.79 9.74 -9.14
N VAL A 119 -16.99 9.78 -9.70
CA VAL A 119 -17.82 10.98 -9.64
C VAL A 119 -18.26 11.15 -8.18
N LEU A 120 -17.89 12.25 -7.55
CA LEU A 120 -18.43 12.62 -6.25
C LEU A 120 -19.95 12.80 -6.42
N GLN A 121 -20.71 11.88 -5.84
CA GLN A 121 -22.14 12.11 -5.71
C GLN A 121 -22.34 13.23 -4.69
N THR A 122 -22.64 14.41 -5.18
CA THR A 122 -23.13 15.47 -4.33
C THR A 122 -24.52 15.07 -3.83
N ARG A 123 -24.59 14.90 -2.54
CA ARG A 123 -25.90 14.75 -1.86
C ARG A 123 -26.65 16.07 -1.86
#